data_70ccd3e2c7ec31b450e817c243c42e92
#
_entry.id   70ccd3e2c7ec31b450e817c243c42e92
#
_cell.length_a   1.000
_cell.length_b   1.000
_cell.length_c   1.000
_cell.angle_alpha   90.00
_cell.angle_beta   90.00
_cell.angle_gamma   90.00
#
_symmetry.space_group_name_H-M   'P 1'
#
loop_
_entity.id
_entity.type
_entity.pdbx_description
1 polymer ?
#
loop_
_entity_poly.entity_id
_entity_poly.type
_entity_poly.pdbx_seq_one_letter_code
_entity_poly.pdbx_strand_id
1 'polypeptide(L)'
;VKAVGGCIEVRNYKASICSSLQAFEYLKRIQVGRIVTSELGIYHIISGAFGAFETQTLKEVGYWDIGPGLDGDLTQKIRKAGYKVKFVEDAICMTNVPTKWYKLYHQRIRWSRSLVRFRLRKHIDILLPTKNWSILNWISNMESVMFDCFLNFLWLWYIINLAITFNTHIVEVLALGYFIRVCFSQFAFLLVLLVTERKKTALFLYRFTPLMSPYTGYFLR
;
A
#
# COMPACT_ATOMS: atom_id res chain seq x y z
N VAL A 1 -20.20 8.22 -8.12
CA VAL A 1 -18.91 7.55 -8.31
C VAL A 1 -18.54 7.65 -9.78
N LYS A 2 -17.32 8.10 -10.08
CA LYS A 2 -16.83 8.33 -11.46
C LYS A 2 -15.65 7.45 -11.84
N ALA A 3 -15.07 6.78 -10.85
CA ALA A 3 -14.00 5.81 -11.07
C ALA A 3 -14.03 4.73 -9.98
N VAL A 4 -13.71 3.51 -10.36
CA VAL A 4 -13.68 2.35 -9.47
C VAL A 4 -12.41 1.54 -9.68
N GLY A 5 -11.86 0.99 -8.60
CA GLY A 5 -10.78 0.03 -8.62
C GLY A 5 -11.26 -1.32 -8.14
N GLY A 6 -10.89 -2.40 -8.83
CA GLY A 6 -11.19 -3.75 -8.40
C GLY A 6 -10.10 -4.38 -7.54
N CYS A 7 -10.40 -5.54 -7.00
CA CYS A 7 -9.52 -6.34 -6.17
C CYS A 7 -8.48 -7.07 -7.03
N ILE A 8 -7.21 -6.94 -6.67
CA ILE A 8 -6.11 -7.63 -7.35
C ILE A 8 -5.58 -8.72 -6.45
N GLU A 9 -5.60 -9.95 -6.94
CA GLU A 9 -5.10 -11.12 -6.23
C GLU A 9 -3.85 -11.70 -6.91
N VAL A 10 -3.00 -12.34 -6.12
CA VAL A 10 -1.78 -12.97 -6.62
C VAL A 10 -2.06 -14.40 -7.04
N ARG A 11 -1.94 -14.67 -8.36
CA ARG A 11 -2.13 -16.01 -8.93
C ARG A 11 -1.03 -16.99 -8.52
N ASN A 12 0.22 -16.56 -8.64
CA ASN A 12 1.40 -17.39 -8.45
C ASN A 12 1.94 -17.39 -7.00
N TYR A 13 1.06 -17.24 -6.00
CA TYR A 13 1.46 -17.10 -4.59
C TYR A 13 2.22 -18.30 -4.02
N LYS A 14 2.09 -19.49 -4.61
CA LYS A 14 2.81 -20.72 -4.20
C LYS A 14 4.17 -20.90 -4.87
N ALA A 15 4.54 -20.06 -5.84
CA ALA A 15 5.73 -20.26 -6.67
C ALA A 15 7.05 -20.02 -5.94
N SER A 16 7.06 -19.16 -4.89
CA SER A 16 8.24 -18.87 -4.09
C SER A 16 7.85 -18.19 -2.77
N ILE A 17 8.76 -18.16 -1.78
CA ILE A 17 8.59 -17.35 -0.56
C ILE A 17 8.34 -15.88 -0.93
N CYS A 18 9.08 -15.35 -1.90
CA CYS A 18 8.93 -13.97 -2.38
C CYS A 18 7.50 -13.70 -2.87
N SER A 19 6.90 -14.60 -3.67
CA SER A 19 5.53 -14.45 -4.14
C SER A 19 4.48 -14.67 -3.04
N SER A 20 4.75 -15.57 -2.07
CA SER A 20 3.86 -15.78 -0.92
C SER A 20 3.77 -14.54 -0.03
N LEU A 21 4.90 -13.88 0.27
CA LEU A 21 4.93 -12.65 1.06
C LEU A 21 4.22 -11.50 0.35
N GLN A 22 4.37 -11.38 -0.97
CA GLN A 22 3.63 -10.40 -1.75
C GLN A 22 2.11 -10.70 -1.74
N ALA A 23 1.72 -11.96 -1.84
CA ALA A 23 0.31 -12.34 -1.75
C ALA A 23 -0.29 -12.00 -0.38
N PHE A 24 0.47 -12.19 0.69
CA PHE A 24 0.10 -11.79 2.04
C PHE A 24 -0.08 -10.26 2.13
N GLU A 25 0.87 -9.50 1.59
CA GLU A 25 0.79 -8.04 1.53
C GLU A 25 -0.45 -7.57 0.75
N TYR A 26 -0.75 -8.20 -0.40
CA TYR A 26 -1.92 -7.88 -1.22
C TYR A 26 -3.22 -8.17 -0.47
N LEU A 27 -3.32 -9.31 0.22
CA LEU A 27 -4.47 -9.64 1.04
C LEU A 27 -4.73 -8.56 2.09
N LYS A 28 -3.69 -8.12 2.80
CA LYS A 28 -3.81 -7.12 3.86
C LYS A 28 -4.03 -5.71 3.33
N ARG A 29 -3.23 -5.24 2.36
CA ARG A 29 -3.24 -3.85 1.90
C ARG A 29 -4.24 -3.60 0.77
N ILE A 30 -4.43 -4.55 -0.14
CA ILE A 30 -5.29 -4.36 -1.31
C ILE A 30 -6.72 -4.81 -1.00
N GLN A 31 -6.95 -5.94 -0.38
CA GLN A 31 -8.32 -6.31 0.00
C GLN A 31 -8.78 -5.46 1.19
N VAL A 32 -8.30 -5.75 2.38
CA VAL A 32 -8.82 -5.13 3.62
C VAL A 32 -8.55 -3.62 3.65
N GLY A 33 -7.33 -3.18 3.33
CA GLY A 33 -6.97 -1.77 3.40
C GLY A 33 -7.76 -0.89 2.43
N ARG A 34 -8.05 -1.38 1.22
CA ARG A 34 -8.83 -0.61 0.23
C ARG A 34 -10.32 -0.59 0.52
N ILE A 35 -10.90 -1.65 1.10
CA ILE A 35 -12.27 -1.62 1.61
C ILE A 35 -12.40 -0.48 2.62
N VAL A 36 -11.57 -0.48 3.65
CA VAL A 36 -11.60 0.53 4.72
C VAL A 36 -11.41 1.95 4.16
N THR A 37 -10.38 2.16 3.35
CA THR A 37 -10.11 3.51 2.79
C THR A 37 -11.18 3.97 1.81
N SER A 38 -11.84 3.05 1.11
CA SER A 38 -12.96 3.35 0.23
C SER A 38 -14.19 3.78 1.02
N GLU A 39 -14.54 3.08 2.11
CA GLU A 39 -15.68 3.44 2.95
C GLU A 39 -15.45 4.77 3.68
N LEU A 40 -14.23 5.03 4.14
CA LEU A 40 -13.85 6.32 4.72
C LEU A 40 -13.75 7.47 3.69
N GLY A 41 -13.90 7.19 2.40
CA GLY A 41 -13.77 8.20 1.34
C GLY A 41 -12.35 8.70 1.09
N ILE A 42 -11.35 7.99 1.60
CA ILE A 42 -9.91 8.33 1.44
C ILE A 42 -9.16 7.37 0.50
N TYR A 43 -9.88 6.55 -0.27
CA TYR A 43 -9.27 5.65 -1.25
C TYR A 43 -8.45 6.43 -2.28
N HIS A 44 -7.15 6.21 -2.28
CA HIS A 44 -6.19 7.14 -2.88
C HIS A 44 -5.53 6.63 -4.17
N ILE A 45 -5.72 5.36 -4.54
CA ILE A 45 -5.09 4.81 -5.74
C ILE A 45 -5.93 3.67 -6.35
N ILE A 46 -6.49 3.94 -7.52
CA ILE A 46 -7.06 2.91 -8.39
C ILE A 46 -5.89 2.30 -9.14
N SER A 47 -5.69 0.99 -9.00
CA SER A 47 -4.57 0.33 -9.65
C SER A 47 -4.69 0.33 -11.17
N GLY A 48 -3.63 0.69 -11.86
CA GLY A 48 -3.57 0.64 -13.31
C GLY A 48 -3.74 -0.77 -13.92
N ALA A 49 -3.62 -1.81 -13.08
CA ALA A 49 -3.87 -3.19 -13.53
C ALA A 49 -5.36 -3.53 -13.61
N PHE A 50 -6.22 -2.89 -12.81
CA PHE A 50 -7.66 -3.17 -12.80
C PHE A 50 -8.45 -2.00 -12.23
N GLY A 51 -8.91 -1.13 -13.11
CA GLY A 51 -9.75 0.02 -12.79
C GLY A 51 -10.65 0.38 -13.96
N ALA A 52 -11.80 0.99 -13.64
CA ALA A 52 -12.72 1.55 -14.62
C ALA A 52 -12.99 3.02 -14.32
N PHE A 53 -13.09 3.83 -15.38
CA PHE A 53 -13.21 5.27 -15.31
C PHE A 53 -14.29 5.75 -16.28
N GLU A 54 -15.12 6.67 -15.84
CA GLU A 54 -16.10 7.31 -16.72
C GLU A 54 -15.38 8.17 -17.77
N THR A 55 -15.70 7.96 -19.03
CA THR A 55 -15.03 8.64 -20.16
C THR A 55 -15.14 10.15 -20.10
N GLN A 56 -16.30 10.70 -19.69
CA GLN A 56 -16.46 12.14 -19.57
C GLN A 56 -15.57 12.73 -18.48
N THR A 57 -15.48 12.08 -17.33
CA THR A 57 -14.56 12.47 -16.25
C THR A 57 -13.10 12.44 -16.69
N LEU A 58 -12.68 11.43 -17.49
CA LEU A 58 -11.34 11.37 -18.06
C LEU A 58 -11.02 12.57 -18.96
N LYS A 59 -11.98 13.00 -19.78
CA LYS A 59 -11.85 14.20 -20.63
C LYS A 59 -11.66 15.46 -19.78
N GLU A 60 -12.49 15.62 -18.75
CA GLU A 60 -12.46 16.79 -17.86
C GLU A 60 -11.15 16.91 -17.07
N VAL A 61 -10.56 15.81 -16.62
CA VAL A 61 -9.30 15.83 -15.85
C VAL A 61 -8.04 15.75 -16.74
N GLY A 62 -8.20 15.71 -18.07
CA GLY A 62 -7.09 15.74 -19.02
C GLY A 62 -6.33 14.42 -19.16
N TYR A 63 -7.01 13.29 -18.99
CA TYR A 63 -6.46 11.94 -19.20
C TYR A 63 -5.18 11.64 -18.40
N TRP A 64 -4.43 10.62 -18.85
CA TRP A 64 -3.09 10.29 -18.38
C TRP A 64 -2.08 11.21 -19.08
N ASP A 65 -1.30 11.93 -18.33
CA ASP A 65 -0.37 12.91 -18.91
C ASP A 65 1.11 12.55 -18.77
N ILE A 66 1.55 11.84 -17.73
CA ILE A 66 2.99 11.63 -17.53
C ILE A 66 3.34 10.29 -16.86
N GLY A 67 4.31 9.59 -17.43
CA GLY A 67 5.29 8.67 -16.86
C GLY A 67 4.87 7.68 -15.76
N PRO A 68 5.80 7.10 -15.02
CA PRO A 68 5.50 6.13 -13.96
C PRO A 68 4.63 6.72 -12.84
N GLY A 69 3.57 5.99 -12.42
CA GLY A 69 2.61 6.42 -11.41
C GLY A 69 1.33 7.03 -11.95
N LEU A 70 1.04 6.77 -13.24
CA LEU A 70 -0.15 7.24 -13.94
C LEU A 70 -1.46 6.94 -13.21
N ASP A 71 -1.56 5.80 -12.58
CA ASP A 71 -2.73 5.33 -11.82
C ASP A 71 -2.98 6.18 -10.58
N GLY A 72 -1.95 6.46 -9.80
CA GLY A 72 -2.04 7.33 -8.63
C GLY A 72 -2.30 8.80 -9.01
N ASP A 73 -1.65 9.29 -10.06
CA ASP A 73 -1.83 10.63 -10.58
C ASP A 73 -3.27 10.87 -11.06
N LEU A 74 -3.80 9.96 -11.90
CA LEU A 74 -5.16 10.05 -12.40
C LEU A 74 -6.19 9.98 -11.26
N THR A 75 -5.99 9.10 -10.28
CA THR A 75 -6.88 9.00 -9.12
C THR A 75 -6.90 10.34 -8.35
N GLN A 76 -5.75 10.97 -8.17
CA GLN A 76 -5.65 12.30 -7.52
C GLN A 76 -6.35 13.39 -8.32
N LYS A 77 -6.19 13.44 -9.65
CA LYS A 77 -6.90 14.39 -10.51
C LYS A 77 -8.41 14.28 -10.36
N ILE A 78 -8.94 13.04 -10.41
CA ILE A 78 -10.38 12.77 -10.26
C ILE A 78 -10.89 13.22 -8.88
N ARG A 79 -10.13 12.94 -7.82
CA ARG A 79 -10.49 13.37 -6.46
C ARG A 79 -10.40 14.89 -6.28
N LYS A 80 -9.41 15.56 -6.89
CA LYS A 80 -9.31 17.04 -6.89
C LYS A 80 -10.47 17.71 -7.63
N ALA A 81 -10.99 17.06 -8.67
CA ALA A 81 -12.20 17.51 -9.36
C ALA A 81 -13.49 17.30 -8.53
N GLY A 82 -13.39 16.80 -7.29
CA GLY A 82 -14.53 16.59 -6.40
C GLY A 82 -15.27 15.26 -6.61
N TYR A 83 -14.79 14.40 -7.49
CA TYR A 83 -15.44 13.14 -7.78
C TYR A 83 -15.07 12.03 -6.79
N LYS A 84 -16.06 11.22 -6.44
CA LYS A 84 -15.87 10.04 -5.58
C LYS A 84 -15.27 8.90 -6.36
N VAL A 85 -14.28 8.24 -5.75
CA VAL A 85 -13.69 6.99 -6.20
C VAL A 85 -14.04 5.87 -5.22
N LYS A 86 -14.28 4.65 -5.70
CA LYS A 86 -14.67 3.52 -4.87
C LYS A 86 -13.84 2.28 -5.19
N PHE A 87 -13.69 1.41 -4.21
CA PHE A 87 -13.16 0.07 -4.37
C PHE A 87 -14.30 -0.93 -4.48
N VAL A 88 -14.18 -1.89 -5.38
CA VAL A 88 -15.15 -2.97 -5.61
C VAL A 88 -14.45 -4.30 -5.33
N GLU A 89 -14.81 -4.93 -4.22
CA GLU A 89 -14.16 -6.15 -3.73
C GLU A 89 -14.49 -7.40 -4.56
N ASP A 90 -15.72 -7.46 -5.10
CA ASP A 90 -16.20 -8.58 -5.91
C ASP A 90 -15.62 -8.59 -7.33
N ALA A 91 -15.14 -7.45 -7.81
CA ALA A 91 -14.45 -7.35 -9.09
C ALA A 91 -13.00 -7.82 -8.93
N ILE A 92 -12.70 -9.05 -9.33
CA ILE A 92 -11.42 -9.71 -9.06
C ILE A 92 -10.57 -9.83 -10.31
N CYS A 93 -9.29 -9.43 -10.20
CA CYS A 93 -8.26 -9.62 -11.21
C CYS A 93 -7.09 -10.40 -10.64
N MET A 94 -6.68 -11.46 -11.34
CA MET A 94 -5.53 -12.28 -10.95
C MET A 94 -4.26 -11.80 -11.66
N THR A 95 -3.21 -11.50 -10.88
CA THR A 95 -1.92 -11.08 -11.42
C THR A 95 -0.78 -12.01 -11.00
N ASN A 96 0.26 -12.08 -11.82
CA ASN A 96 1.50 -12.73 -11.44
C ASN A 96 2.47 -11.70 -10.86
N VAL A 97 3.02 -12.00 -9.69
CA VAL A 97 4.02 -11.15 -9.02
C VAL A 97 5.43 -11.72 -9.21
N PRO A 98 6.48 -10.90 -9.06
CA PRO A 98 7.86 -11.35 -9.09
C PRO A 98 8.13 -12.50 -8.12
N THR A 99 8.80 -13.55 -8.59
CA THR A 99 9.24 -14.70 -7.77
C THR A 99 10.67 -14.54 -7.25
N LYS A 100 11.44 -13.61 -7.82
CA LYS A 100 12.83 -13.31 -7.46
C LYS A 100 12.92 -11.97 -6.74
N TRP A 101 13.65 -11.91 -5.63
CA TRP A 101 13.85 -10.71 -4.81
C TRP A 101 14.40 -9.51 -5.60
N TYR A 102 15.34 -9.72 -6.49
CA TYR A 102 15.89 -8.68 -7.35
C TYR A 102 14.79 -7.99 -8.21
N LYS A 103 13.92 -8.79 -8.84
CA LYS A 103 12.81 -8.23 -9.64
C LYS A 103 11.81 -7.46 -8.78
N LEU A 104 11.53 -7.97 -7.57
CA LEU A 104 10.66 -7.29 -6.61
C LEU A 104 11.28 -5.97 -6.18
N TYR A 105 12.56 -5.93 -5.86
CA TYR A 105 13.28 -4.71 -5.47
C TYR A 105 13.16 -3.61 -6.54
N HIS A 106 13.44 -3.92 -7.80
CA HIS A 106 13.28 -2.94 -8.90
C HIS A 106 11.84 -2.47 -9.09
N GLN A 107 10.86 -3.36 -8.90
CA GLN A 107 9.44 -2.99 -8.93
C GLN A 107 9.12 -1.98 -7.81
N ARG A 108 9.60 -2.21 -6.60
CA ARG A 108 9.35 -1.32 -5.45
C ARG A 108 10.02 0.04 -5.59
N ILE A 109 11.25 0.11 -6.04
CA ILE A 109 11.92 1.38 -6.35
C ILE A 109 11.09 2.20 -7.36
N ARG A 110 10.60 1.56 -8.41
CA ARG A 110 9.75 2.24 -9.40
C ARG A 110 8.48 2.80 -8.76
N TRP A 111 7.83 2.05 -7.88
CA TRP A 111 6.63 2.50 -7.17
C TRP A 111 6.92 3.66 -6.21
N SER A 112 7.97 3.57 -5.42
CA SER A 112 8.36 4.64 -4.50
C SER A 112 8.69 5.94 -5.24
N ARG A 113 9.44 5.85 -6.36
CA ARG A 113 9.74 7.02 -7.21
C ARG A 113 8.47 7.66 -7.79
N SER A 114 7.49 6.85 -8.20
CA SER A 114 6.23 7.36 -8.73
C SER A 114 5.44 8.09 -7.66
N LEU A 115 5.42 7.55 -6.44
CA LEU A 115 4.72 8.10 -5.28
C LEU A 115 5.25 9.51 -4.92
N VAL A 116 6.57 9.68 -4.84
CA VAL A 116 7.20 10.99 -4.63
C VAL A 116 6.84 11.96 -5.75
N ARG A 117 6.87 11.51 -7.01
CA ARG A 117 6.59 12.36 -8.17
C ARG A 117 5.19 12.93 -8.13
N PHE A 118 4.16 12.11 -8.01
CA PHE A 118 2.80 12.63 -8.09
C PHE A 118 2.28 13.23 -6.78
N ARG A 119 2.65 12.72 -5.60
CA ARG A 119 2.14 13.23 -4.32
C ARG A 119 2.89 14.46 -3.82
N LEU A 120 4.23 14.39 -3.80
CA LEU A 120 5.04 15.45 -3.20
C LEU A 120 5.45 16.56 -4.20
N ARG A 121 5.43 16.28 -5.50
CA ARG A 121 5.78 17.30 -6.50
C ARG A 121 4.55 17.84 -7.22
N LYS A 122 3.75 16.97 -7.86
CA LYS A 122 2.66 17.40 -8.74
C LYS A 122 1.42 17.85 -7.98
N HIS A 123 1.05 17.14 -6.92
CA HIS A 123 -0.17 17.39 -6.16
C HIS A 123 0.09 17.88 -4.73
N ILE A 124 1.20 18.58 -4.50
CA ILE A 124 1.52 19.16 -3.19
C ILE A 124 0.47 20.18 -2.74
N ASP A 125 -0.22 20.80 -3.68
CA ASP A 125 -1.29 21.76 -3.44
C ASP A 125 -2.47 21.17 -2.64
N ILE A 126 -2.64 19.84 -2.62
CA ILE A 126 -3.63 19.17 -1.76
C ILE A 126 -3.34 19.38 -0.27
N LEU A 127 -2.09 19.60 0.09
CA LEU A 127 -1.67 19.87 1.47
C LEU A 127 -1.94 21.30 1.91
N LEU A 128 -2.21 22.20 0.97
CA LEU A 128 -2.43 23.62 1.22
C LEU A 128 -3.92 23.97 1.10
N PRO A 129 -4.44 24.94 1.89
CA PRO A 129 -5.83 25.38 1.83
C PRO A 129 -6.09 26.21 0.56
N THR A 130 -6.20 25.53 -0.58
CA THR A 130 -6.53 26.11 -1.89
C THR A 130 -8.02 26.06 -2.15
N LYS A 131 -8.51 26.73 -3.24
CA LYS A 131 -9.94 26.82 -3.61
C LYS A 131 -10.63 25.45 -3.71
N ASN A 132 -9.91 24.40 -4.11
CA ASN A 132 -10.43 23.03 -4.25
C ASN A 132 -9.98 22.11 -3.09
N TRP A 133 -9.65 22.68 -1.94
CA TRP A 133 -9.23 21.93 -0.78
C TRP A 133 -10.35 21.04 -0.22
N SER A 134 -10.02 19.82 0.13
CA SER A 134 -10.92 18.86 0.76
C SER A 134 -10.21 18.15 1.89
N ILE A 135 -10.83 18.11 3.06
CA ILE A 135 -10.28 17.40 4.23
C ILE A 135 -10.02 15.91 3.95
N LEU A 136 -10.87 15.25 3.18
CA LEU A 136 -10.69 13.85 2.81
C LEU A 136 -9.48 13.65 1.86
N ASN A 137 -9.26 14.58 0.95
CA ASN A 137 -8.08 14.54 0.06
C ASN A 137 -6.81 14.82 0.86
N TRP A 138 -6.87 15.76 1.80
CA TRP A 138 -5.76 16.08 2.70
C TRP A 138 -5.39 14.87 3.58
N ILE A 139 -6.36 14.24 4.26
CA ILE A 139 -6.15 13.03 5.08
C ILE A 139 -5.56 11.90 4.23
N SER A 140 -6.13 11.66 3.05
CA SER A 140 -5.67 10.62 2.12
C SER A 140 -4.21 10.82 1.67
N ASN A 141 -3.81 12.06 1.42
CA ASN A 141 -2.44 12.38 1.03
C ASN A 141 -1.48 12.34 2.22
N MET A 142 -1.90 12.89 3.38
CA MET A 142 -1.15 12.86 4.63
C MET A 142 -0.87 11.43 5.09
N GLU A 143 -1.89 10.58 5.11
CA GLU A 143 -1.74 9.16 5.46
C GLU A 143 -0.61 8.53 4.65
N SER A 144 -0.63 8.68 3.34
CA SER A 144 0.38 8.10 2.49
C SER A 144 1.77 8.73 2.66
N VAL A 145 1.88 10.05 2.80
CA VAL A 145 3.17 10.71 3.05
C VAL A 145 3.75 10.28 4.39
N MET A 146 2.92 10.15 5.42
CA MET A 146 3.33 9.65 6.73
C MET A 146 3.87 8.22 6.65
N PHE A 147 3.11 7.28 6.04
CA PHE A 147 3.49 5.87 6.00
C PHE A 147 4.61 5.57 5.00
N ASP A 148 4.60 6.21 3.85
CA ASP A 148 5.55 5.88 2.77
C ASP A 148 6.84 6.71 2.81
N CYS A 149 6.86 7.85 3.53
CA CYS A 149 8.03 8.72 3.65
C CYS A 149 8.45 8.89 5.11
N PHE A 150 7.65 9.57 5.92
CA PHE A 150 8.07 10.01 7.25
C PHE A 150 8.41 8.86 8.21
N LEU A 151 7.57 7.82 8.27
CA LEU A 151 7.83 6.66 9.13
C LEU A 151 9.06 5.84 8.70
N ASN A 152 9.49 5.94 7.43
CA ASN A 152 10.72 5.29 6.99
C ASN A 152 11.96 5.99 7.55
N PHE A 153 11.96 7.33 7.60
CA PHE A 153 13.04 8.10 8.25
C PHE A 153 13.04 7.88 9.76
N LEU A 154 11.87 7.92 10.42
CA LEU A 154 11.76 7.63 11.84
C LEU A 154 12.25 6.22 12.18
N TRP A 155 11.95 5.23 11.33
CA TRP A 155 12.41 3.87 11.53
C TRP A 155 13.94 3.78 11.47
N LEU A 156 14.57 4.44 10.49
CA LEU A 156 16.02 4.48 10.38
C LEU A 156 16.65 5.14 11.61
N TRP A 157 16.13 6.30 12.02
CA TRP A 157 16.56 7.00 13.22
C TRP A 157 16.39 6.11 14.47
N TYR A 158 15.25 5.41 14.61
CA TYR A 158 14.98 4.49 15.70
C TYR A 158 16.02 3.35 15.77
N ILE A 159 16.36 2.71 14.65
CA ILE A 159 17.37 1.65 14.62
C ILE A 159 18.76 2.16 15.02
N ILE A 160 19.14 3.36 14.56
CA ILE A 160 20.40 3.99 14.94
C ILE A 160 20.41 4.27 16.46
N ASN A 161 19.34 4.85 17.00
CA ASN A 161 19.23 5.10 18.43
C ASN A 161 19.30 3.80 19.27
N LEU A 162 18.61 2.74 18.85
CA LEU A 162 18.70 1.45 19.52
C LEU A 162 20.14 0.94 19.57
N ALA A 163 20.86 1.02 18.45
CA ALA A 163 22.25 0.58 18.38
C ALA A 163 23.16 1.36 19.32
N ILE A 164 22.95 2.68 19.42
CA ILE A 164 23.74 3.54 20.32
C ILE A 164 23.38 3.28 21.79
N THR A 165 22.09 3.19 22.12
CA THR A 165 21.61 3.08 23.50
C THR A 165 21.89 1.71 24.10
N PHE A 166 21.67 0.65 23.36
CA PHE A 166 21.77 -0.71 23.87
C PHE A 166 23.07 -1.43 23.50
N ASN A 167 23.89 -0.85 22.65
CA ASN A 167 25.23 -1.33 22.26
C ASN A 167 25.44 -2.87 22.40
N THR A 168 25.89 -3.32 23.57
CA THR A 168 26.17 -4.73 23.88
C THR A 168 24.92 -5.62 23.92
N HIS A 169 23.74 -5.07 24.21
CA HIS A 169 22.43 -5.78 24.29
C HIS A 169 21.55 -5.60 23.06
N ILE A 170 22.12 -5.09 21.97
CA ILE A 170 21.32 -4.77 20.76
C ILE A 170 20.64 -6.02 20.18
N VAL A 171 21.26 -7.18 20.24
CA VAL A 171 20.72 -8.42 19.70
C VAL A 171 19.49 -8.87 20.49
N GLU A 172 19.55 -8.83 21.82
CA GLU A 172 18.43 -9.19 22.68
C GLU A 172 17.23 -8.24 22.48
N VAL A 173 17.51 -6.93 22.38
CA VAL A 173 16.50 -5.91 22.16
C VAL A 173 15.83 -6.08 20.78
N LEU A 174 16.62 -6.33 19.74
CA LEU A 174 16.07 -6.61 18.41
C LEU A 174 15.28 -7.92 18.36
N ALA A 175 15.74 -8.98 19.06
CA ALA A 175 15.01 -10.24 19.16
C ALA A 175 13.66 -10.07 19.88
N LEU A 176 13.65 -9.33 21.00
CA LEU A 176 12.41 -9.02 21.73
C LEU A 176 11.46 -8.18 20.84
N GLY A 177 11.96 -7.15 20.19
CA GLY A 177 11.18 -6.32 19.28
C GLY A 177 10.62 -7.12 18.10
N TYR A 178 11.40 -8.04 17.55
CA TYR A 178 10.92 -8.97 16.52
C TYR A 178 9.81 -9.89 17.05
N PHE A 179 9.98 -10.48 18.22
CA PHE A 179 8.98 -11.33 18.85
C PHE A 179 7.65 -10.59 19.04
N ILE A 180 7.70 -9.40 19.63
CA ILE A 180 6.51 -8.55 19.83
C ILE A 180 5.83 -8.26 18.46
N ARG A 181 6.58 -7.90 17.44
CA ARG A 181 6.03 -7.65 16.10
C ARG A 181 5.41 -8.89 15.48
N VAL A 182 5.97 -10.07 15.70
CA VAL A 182 5.37 -11.33 15.25
C VAL A 182 4.03 -11.56 15.94
N CYS A 183 3.95 -11.38 17.26
CA CYS A 183 2.68 -11.52 18.00
C CYS A 183 1.60 -10.55 17.48
N PHE A 184 1.93 -9.27 17.27
CA PHE A 184 1.01 -8.32 16.66
C PHE A 184 0.61 -8.70 15.23
N SER A 185 1.55 -9.22 14.44
CA SER A 185 1.27 -9.66 13.07
C SER A 185 0.33 -10.87 13.05
N GLN A 186 0.48 -11.80 13.98
CA GLN A 186 -0.43 -12.95 14.16
C GLN A 186 -1.84 -12.46 14.49
N PHE A 187 -1.96 -11.59 15.50
CA PHE A 187 -3.24 -11.03 15.89
C PHE A 187 -3.92 -10.28 14.74
N ALA A 188 -3.19 -9.38 14.08
CA ALA A 188 -3.72 -8.65 12.93
C ALA A 188 -4.16 -9.58 11.79
N PHE A 189 -3.46 -10.70 11.58
CA PHE A 189 -3.84 -11.67 10.56
C PHE A 189 -5.10 -12.46 10.93
N LEU A 190 -5.30 -12.76 12.20
CA LEU A 190 -6.56 -13.36 12.66
C LEU A 190 -7.76 -12.47 12.33
N LEU A 191 -7.62 -11.15 12.52
CA LEU A 191 -8.66 -10.19 12.11
C LEU A 191 -8.90 -10.22 10.59
N VAL A 192 -7.83 -10.32 9.79
CA VAL A 192 -7.95 -10.47 8.33
C VAL A 192 -8.69 -11.77 7.96
N LEU A 193 -8.44 -12.88 8.66
CA LEU A 193 -9.15 -14.14 8.46
C LEU A 193 -10.66 -14.06 8.76
N LEU A 194 -11.08 -13.18 9.68
CA LEU A 194 -12.49 -12.96 9.96
C LEU A 194 -13.20 -12.23 8.81
N VAL A 195 -12.51 -11.27 8.18
CA VAL A 195 -13.08 -10.39 7.15
C VAL A 195 -12.97 -10.99 5.75
N THR A 196 -11.89 -11.72 5.45
CA THR A 196 -11.65 -12.20 4.08
C THR A 196 -12.55 -13.37 3.68
N GLU A 197 -13.08 -13.33 2.47
CA GLU A 197 -13.76 -14.47 1.85
C GLU A 197 -12.78 -15.53 1.34
N ARG A 198 -11.50 -15.18 1.15
CA ARG A 198 -10.43 -16.04 0.61
C ARG A 198 -9.75 -16.90 1.69
N LYS A 199 -10.53 -17.54 2.56
CA LYS A 199 -10.06 -18.28 3.73
C LYS A 199 -8.99 -19.33 3.40
N LYS A 200 -9.15 -20.10 2.31
CA LYS A 200 -8.16 -21.13 1.92
C LYS A 200 -6.79 -20.53 1.59
N THR A 201 -6.76 -19.43 0.83
CA THR A 201 -5.52 -18.72 0.50
C THR A 201 -4.92 -18.07 1.73
N ALA A 202 -5.75 -17.43 2.54
CA ALA A 202 -5.31 -16.80 3.77
C ALA A 202 -4.71 -17.83 4.75
N LEU A 203 -5.35 -18.97 4.98
CA LEU A 203 -4.80 -20.05 5.83
C LEU A 203 -3.45 -20.57 5.30
N PHE A 204 -3.30 -20.71 3.97
CA PHE A 204 -2.00 -21.05 3.41
C PHE A 204 -0.94 -19.99 3.73
N LEU A 205 -1.29 -18.70 3.65
CA LEU A 205 -0.37 -17.59 3.87
C LEU A 205 -0.04 -17.36 5.34
N TYR A 206 -0.88 -17.83 6.27
CA TYR A 206 -0.69 -17.67 7.71
C TYR A 206 0.69 -18.15 8.18
N ARG A 207 1.21 -19.25 7.64
CA ARG A 207 2.55 -19.77 7.95
C ARG A 207 3.70 -18.81 7.68
N PHE A 208 3.49 -17.80 6.81
CA PHE A 208 4.50 -16.79 6.47
C PHE A 208 4.43 -15.56 7.37
N THR A 209 3.50 -15.52 8.34
CA THR A 209 3.33 -14.39 9.27
C THR A 209 4.63 -13.99 9.97
N PRO A 210 5.49 -14.91 10.48
CA PRO A 210 6.76 -14.53 11.08
C PRO A 210 7.69 -13.79 10.10
N LEU A 211 7.70 -14.21 8.85
CA LEU A 211 8.53 -13.57 7.82
C LEU A 211 8.00 -12.21 7.35
N MET A 212 6.74 -11.88 7.65
CA MET A 212 6.17 -10.57 7.30
C MET A 212 6.83 -9.42 8.06
N SER A 213 7.29 -9.63 9.29
CA SER A 213 7.98 -8.61 10.07
C SER A 213 9.29 -8.14 9.39
N PRO A 214 10.26 -9.02 9.07
CA PRO A 214 11.44 -8.61 8.33
C PRO A 214 11.12 -8.14 6.90
N TYR A 215 10.16 -8.75 6.21
CA TYR A 215 9.77 -8.33 4.87
C TYR A 215 9.23 -6.89 4.85
N THR A 216 8.28 -6.55 5.70
CA THR A 216 7.69 -5.20 5.73
C THR A 216 8.55 -4.19 6.46
N GLY A 217 9.35 -4.61 7.43
CA GLY A 217 10.16 -3.73 8.26
C GLY A 217 11.53 -3.38 7.68
N TYR A 218 12.10 -4.25 6.86
CA TYR A 218 13.46 -4.07 6.34
C TYR A 218 13.52 -4.07 4.81
N PHE A 219 12.77 -4.98 4.17
CA PHE A 219 12.86 -5.10 2.71
C PHE A 219 11.99 -4.07 1.96
N LEU A 220 10.82 -3.72 2.49
CA LEU A 220 9.90 -2.76 1.84
C LEU A 220 10.14 -1.31 2.25
N ARG A 221 10.97 -1.05 3.25
CA ARG A 221 11.38 0.28 3.70
C ARG A 221 12.74 0.62 3.15
#